data_376cb3c7bbac256abc904379948f86bc
#
_entry.id   376cb3c7bbac256abc904379948f86bc
#
_cell.length_a   1.000
_cell.length_b   1.000
_cell.length_c   1.000
_cell.angle_alpha   90.00
_cell.angle_beta   90.00
_cell.angle_gamma   90.00
#
_symmetry.space_group_name_H-M   'P 1'
#
loop_
_entity.id
_entity.type
_entity.pdbx_description
1 polymer ?
#
loop_
_entity_poly.entity_id
_entity_poly.type
_entity_poly.pdbx_seq_one_letter_code
_entity_poly.pdbx_strand_id
1 'polypeptide(L)'
;AKAEQRAREAEQQRKKAEEQKQRAEQQAREAEADRQAAERKAAAEKQRHDRDVRAEQQRADAANDANLSSADMAMTGSFANAKGRLPMPLAGKIVSHFGNYNVEGMSNVKLSNSGINIKGAAGGAVKSVFKGEVSSIFGYGGTMVVMVRHGAYITVYANLRNVSVRQGQKVGTGQTLGTVGSDGVLQFQLRKETAKLNPESWLR
;
A
#
# COMPACT_ATOMS: atom_id res chain seq x y z
N ALA A 1 74.83 3.96 -18.29
CA ALA A 1 74.14 5.23 -18.13
C ALA A 1 72.67 5.17 -18.70
N LYS A 2 72.41 4.85 -19.96
CA LYS A 2 71.12 4.86 -20.61
C LYS A 2 70.14 3.78 -20.11
N ALA A 3 70.66 2.59 -19.74
CA ALA A 3 69.85 1.49 -19.16
C ALA A 3 69.42 1.80 -17.71
N GLU A 4 70.29 2.39 -16.92
CA GLU A 4 69.98 2.79 -15.56
C GLU A 4 68.93 3.91 -15.47
N GLN A 5 68.99 4.85 -16.40
CA GLN A 5 68.02 5.91 -16.47
C GLN A 5 66.62 5.38 -16.82
N ARG A 6 66.51 4.43 -17.76
CA ARG A 6 65.25 3.76 -18.08
C ARG A 6 64.68 2.93 -16.93
N ALA A 7 65.55 2.29 -16.15
CA ALA A 7 65.17 1.52 -14.97
C ALA A 7 64.59 2.44 -13.88
N ARG A 8 65.20 3.59 -13.61
CA ARG A 8 64.68 4.60 -12.68
C ARG A 8 63.36 5.24 -13.12
N GLU A 9 63.24 5.52 -14.39
CA GLU A 9 61.96 6.03 -14.97
C GLU A 9 60.81 5.00 -14.85
N ALA A 10 61.11 3.70 -15.12
CA ALA A 10 60.13 2.63 -14.98
C ALA A 10 59.74 2.39 -13.50
N GLU A 11 60.67 2.51 -12.57
CA GLU A 11 60.40 2.42 -11.16
C GLU A 11 59.52 3.60 -10.64
N GLN A 12 59.82 4.81 -11.07
CA GLN A 12 58.99 5.98 -10.79
C GLN A 12 57.59 5.85 -11.34
N GLN A 13 57.42 5.36 -12.56
CA GLN A 13 56.11 5.13 -13.16
C GLN A 13 55.33 4.06 -12.41
N ARG A 14 55.97 2.96 -11.99
CA ARG A 14 55.32 1.95 -11.13
C ARG A 14 54.86 2.50 -9.79
N LYS A 15 55.68 3.30 -9.11
CA LYS A 15 55.30 3.94 -7.84
C LYS A 15 54.11 4.88 -8.01
N LYS A 16 54.11 5.71 -9.06
CA LYS A 16 52.99 6.59 -9.38
C LYS A 16 51.69 5.84 -9.70
N ALA A 17 51.81 4.74 -10.46
CA ALA A 17 50.65 3.90 -10.79
C ALA A 17 50.06 3.20 -9.57
N GLU A 18 50.93 2.74 -8.66
CA GLU A 18 50.51 2.12 -7.40
C GLU A 18 49.84 3.12 -6.44
N GLU A 19 50.39 4.32 -6.33
CA GLU A 19 49.78 5.41 -5.55
C GLU A 19 48.42 5.83 -6.11
N GLN A 20 48.27 5.93 -7.43
CA GLN A 20 47.01 6.22 -8.09
C GLN A 20 45.98 5.11 -7.84
N LYS A 21 46.40 3.85 -7.90
CA LYS A 21 45.54 2.70 -7.62
C LYS A 21 45.05 2.71 -6.16
N GLN A 22 45.93 2.99 -5.19
CA GLN A 22 45.59 3.09 -3.77
C GLN A 22 44.60 4.24 -3.52
N ARG A 23 44.82 5.39 -4.13
CA ARG A 23 43.88 6.55 -4.01
C ARG A 23 42.52 6.22 -4.63
N ALA A 24 42.48 5.58 -5.78
CA ALA A 24 41.23 5.18 -6.42
C ALA A 24 40.47 4.14 -5.59
N GLU A 25 41.17 3.19 -4.99
CA GLU A 25 40.57 2.18 -4.10
C GLU A 25 40.03 2.81 -2.80
N GLN A 26 40.77 3.76 -2.24
CA GLN A 26 40.29 4.50 -1.06
C GLN A 26 39.02 5.33 -1.37
N GLN A 27 39.02 6.06 -2.48
CA GLN A 27 37.86 6.81 -2.92
C GLN A 27 36.64 5.90 -3.20
N ALA A 28 36.86 4.73 -3.78
CA ALA A 28 35.78 3.76 -4.02
C ALA A 28 35.19 3.25 -2.70
N ARG A 29 36.03 2.96 -1.68
CA ARG A 29 35.56 2.54 -0.35
C ARG A 29 34.79 3.64 0.38
N GLU A 30 35.26 4.88 0.30
CA GLU A 30 34.57 6.04 0.89
C GLU A 30 33.21 6.27 0.21
N ALA A 31 33.15 6.21 -1.12
CA ALA A 31 31.90 6.36 -1.88
C ALA A 31 30.89 5.22 -1.58
N GLU A 32 31.38 4.00 -1.37
CA GLU A 32 30.53 2.87 -0.98
C GLU A 32 30.00 3.02 0.46
N ALA A 33 30.84 3.48 1.40
CA ALA A 33 30.43 3.77 2.76
C ALA A 33 29.36 4.87 2.83
N ASP A 34 29.53 5.94 2.02
CA ASP A 34 28.55 7.03 1.94
C ASP A 34 27.20 6.56 1.36
N ARG A 35 27.23 5.70 0.34
CA ARG A 35 26.01 5.08 -0.21
C ARG A 35 25.29 4.25 0.83
N GLN A 36 26.01 3.38 1.55
CA GLN A 36 25.41 2.55 2.60
C GLN A 36 24.86 3.41 3.76
N ALA A 37 25.53 4.48 4.11
CA ALA A 37 25.04 5.41 5.13
C ALA A 37 23.76 6.15 4.68
N ALA A 38 23.69 6.55 3.43
CA ALA A 38 22.51 7.18 2.85
C ALA A 38 21.32 6.20 2.78
N GLU A 39 21.55 4.96 2.37
CA GLU A 39 20.51 3.91 2.35
C GLU A 39 19.97 3.60 3.76
N ARG A 40 20.86 3.51 4.75
CA ARG A 40 20.44 3.30 6.15
C ARG A 40 19.62 4.47 6.68
N LYS A 41 19.98 5.71 6.36
CA LYS A 41 19.21 6.90 6.75
C LYS A 41 17.84 6.89 6.09
N ALA A 42 17.75 6.63 4.80
CA ALA A 42 16.49 6.56 4.08
C ALA A 42 15.58 5.43 4.60
N ALA A 43 16.14 4.26 4.90
CA ALA A 43 15.40 3.14 5.50
C ALA A 43 14.87 3.48 6.91
N ALA A 44 15.68 4.15 7.72
CA ALA A 44 15.28 4.58 9.07
C ALA A 44 14.18 5.65 9.04
N GLU A 45 14.26 6.59 8.10
CA GLU A 45 13.26 7.64 7.90
C GLU A 45 11.93 7.04 7.43
N LYS A 46 11.97 6.12 6.49
CA LYS A 46 10.80 5.36 6.05
C LYS A 46 10.15 4.58 7.20
N GLN A 47 10.96 3.90 8.02
CA GLN A 47 10.44 3.17 9.18
C GLN A 47 9.81 4.09 10.24
N ARG A 48 10.36 5.29 10.46
CA ARG A 48 9.76 6.30 11.35
C ARG A 48 8.42 6.78 10.78
N HIS A 49 8.40 7.16 9.52
CA HIS A 49 7.16 7.59 8.85
C HIS A 49 6.07 6.50 8.91
N ASP A 50 6.40 5.25 8.58
CA ASP A 50 5.45 4.13 8.66
C ASP A 50 4.94 3.88 10.09
N ARG A 51 5.78 4.13 11.10
CA ARG A 51 5.42 4.00 12.52
C ARG A 51 4.49 5.12 12.97
N ASP A 52 4.79 6.36 12.56
CA ASP A 52 3.99 7.54 12.90
C ASP A 52 2.59 7.44 12.24
N VAL A 53 2.51 7.07 10.98
CA VAL A 53 1.25 6.81 10.28
C VAL A 53 0.44 5.71 10.96
N ARG A 54 1.09 4.62 11.39
CA ARG A 54 0.40 3.56 12.15
C ARG A 54 -0.10 4.02 13.52
N ALA A 55 0.69 4.82 14.23
CA ALA A 55 0.31 5.34 15.54
C ALA A 55 -0.87 6.33 15.44
N GLU A 56 -0.87 7.17 14.42
CA GLU A 56 -1.97 8.11 14.15
C GLU A 56 -3.25 7.36 13.75
N GLN A 57 -3.14 6.34 12.90
CA GLN A 57 -4.25 5.47 12.54
C GLN A 57 -4.82 4.74 13.77
N GLN A 58 -3.96 4.21 14.64
CA GLN A 58 -4.39 3.53 15.87
C GLN A 58 -5.11 4.49 16.84
N ARG A 59 -4.65 5.73 16.96
CA ARG A 59 -5.32 6.75 17.78
C ARG A 59 -6.68 7.14 17.21
N ALA A 60 -6.77 7.30 15.90
CA ALA A 60 -8.03 7.58 15.21
C ALA A 60 -9.03 6.42 15.36
N ASP A 61 -8.57 5.19 15.27
CA ASP A 61 -9.38 3.99 15.43
C ASP A 61 -9.86 3.84 16.89
N ALA A 62 -8.97 4.05 17.88
CA ALA A 62 -9.32 4.00 19.31
C ALA A 62 -10.30 5.11 19.73
N ALA A 63 -10.16 6.31 19.18
CA ALA A 63 -11.12 7.41 19.44
C ALA A 63 -12.50 7.11 18.82
N ASN A 64 -12.53 6.37 17.72
CA ASN A 64 -13.78 5.92 17.11
C ASN A 64 -14.47 4.79 17.90
N ASP A 65 -13.70 3.89 18.53
CA ASP A 65 -14.25 2.78 19.32
C ASP A 65 -14.84 3.21 20.66
N ALA A 66 -14.25 4.23 21.30
CA ALA A 66 -14.75 4.76 22.57
C ALA A 66 -16.14 5.42 22.46
N ASN A 67 -16.63 5.68 21.24
CA ASN A 67 -17.90 6.35 20.95
C ASN A 67 -18.90 5.49 20.15
N LEU A 68 -18.79 4.16 20.19
CA LEU A 68 -19.78 3.29 19.54
C LEU A 68 -21.14 3.44 20.21
N SER A 69 -22.04 4.10 19.51
CA SER A 69 -23.46 4.22 19.93
C SER A 69 -24.17 2.86 19.87
N SER A 70 -25.32 2.73 20.51
CA SER A 70 -26.17 1.53 20.39
C SER A 70 -26.52 1.21 18.92
N ALA A 71 -26.65 2.23 18.07
CA ALA A 71 -26.87 2.09 16.65
C ALA A 71 -25.64 1.48 15.93
N ASP A 72 -24.42 1.84 16.33
CA ASP A 72 -23.19 1.26 15.78
C ASP A 72 -23.01 -0.19 16.19
N MET A 73 -23.38 -0.55 17.42
CA MET A 73 -23.38 -1.96 17.87
C MET A 73 -24.35 -2.82 17.06
N ALA A 74 -25.57 -2.31 16.83
CA ALA A 74 -26.56 -3.00 16.00
C ALA A 74 -26.09 -3.13 14.52
N MET A 75 -25.42 -2.10 14.00
CA MET A 75 -24.84 -2.12 12.66
C MET A 75 -23.70 -3.13 12.57
N THR A 76 -22.83 -3.18 13.58
CA THR A 76 -21.73 -4.16 13.68
C THR A 76 -22.26 -5.58 13.65
N GLY A 77 -23.28 -5.90 14.44
CA GLY A 77 -23.92 -7.21 14.45
C GLY A 77 -24.55 -7.56 13.09
N SER A 78 -25.26 -6.60 12.49
CA SER A 78 -25.87 -6.77 11.16
C SER A 78 -24.84 -7.04 10.07
N PHE A 79 -23.72 -6.32 10.08
CA PHE A 79 -22.63 -6.53 9.13
C PHE A 79 -21.95 -7.88 9.34
N ALA A 80 -21.65 -8.26 10.59
CA ALA A 80 -21.03 -9.53 10.92
C ALA A 80 -21.88 -10.72 10.43
N ASN A 81 -23.20 -10.63 10.58
CA ASN A 81 -24.15 -11.66 10.13
C ASN A 81 -24.27 -11.75 8.60
N ALA A 82 -23.78 -10.75 7.86
CA ALA A 82 -23.75 -10.75 6.39
C ALA A 82 -22.48 -11.41 5.80
N LYS A 83 -21.59 -11.95 6.63
CA LYS A 83 -20.39 -12.67 6.16
C LYS A 83 -20.76 -13.79 5.18
N GLY A 84 -20.04 -13.86 4.05
CA GLY A 84 -20.29 -14.81 2.95
C GLY A 84 -21.51 -14.49 2.08
N ARG A 85 -22.17 -13.33 2.30
CA ARG A 85 -23.37 -12.91 1.55
C ARG A 85 -23.30 -11.48 1.02
N LEU A 86 -22.18 -10.78 1.24
CA LEU A 86 -22.00 -9.43 0.71
C LEU A 86 -21.87 -9.46 -0.81
N PRO A 87 -22.55 -8.56 -1.53
CA PRO A 87 -22.43 -8.47 -2.98
C PRO A 87 -21.03 -7.98 -3.38
N MET A 88 -20.61 -8.37 -4.59
CA MET A 88 -19.37 -7.84 -5.18
C MET A 88 -19.45 -6.32 -5.33
N PRO A 89 -18.42 -5.57 -4.91
CA PRO A 89 -18.42 -4.10 -5.00
C PRO A 89 -18.24 -3.59 -6.44
N LEU A 90 -17.69 -4.41 -7.32
CA LEU A 90 -17.53 -4.15 -8.74
C LEU A 90 -17.88 -5.42 -9.51
N ALA A 91 -18.65 -5.29 -10.59
CA ALA A 91 -18.92 -6.40 -11.49
C ALA A 91 -17.62 -6.81 -12.19
N GLY A 92 -17.06 -7.98 -11.86
CA GLY A 92 -15.77 -8.40 -12.38
C GLY A 92 -15.23 -9.66 -11.71
N LYS A 93 -13.94 -9.90 -11.88
CA LYS A 93 -13.22 -11.06 -11.31
C LYS A 93 -12.11 -10.59 -10.36
N ILE A 94 -11.86 -11.35 -9.31
CA ILE A 94 -10.70 -11.13 -8.42
C ILE A 94 -9.45 -11.50 -9.19
N VAL A 95 -8.50 -10.56 -9.28
CA VAL A 95 -7.21 -10.72 -9.99
C VAL A 95 -6.01 -10.67 -9.05
N SER A 96 -6.21 -10.21 -7.81
CA SER A 96 -5.21 -10.25 -6.73
C SER A 96 -5.90 -10.62 -5.43
N HIS A 97 -5.37 -11.62 -4.75
CA HIS A 97 -5.91 -12.18 -3.51
C HIS A 97 -5.38 -11.46 -2.28
N PHE A 98 -6.06 -11.65 -1.15
CA PHE A 98 -5.67 -11.12 0.14
C PHE A 98 -4.45 -11.85 0.71
N GLY A 99 -3.55 -11.11 1.36
CA GLY A 99 -2.39 -11.65 2.09
C GLY A 99 -1.13 -11.73 1.24
N ASN A 100 -0.22 -12.61 1.62
CA ASN A 100 1.02 -12.84 0.90
C ASN A 100 0.86 -13.99 -0.09
N TYR A 101 1.15 -13.74 -1.34
CA TYR A 101 1.11 -14.77 -2.38
C TYR A 101 2.30 -14.64 -3.33
N ASN A 102 2.70 -15.76 -3.91
CA ASN A 102 3.75 -15.79 -4.92
C ASN A 102 3.15 -15.43 -6.28
N VAL A 103 3.90 -14.69 -7.09
CA VAL A 103 3.52 -14.44 -8.48
C VAL A 103 3.75 -15.71 -9.29
N GLU A 104 2.72 -16.17 -9.99
CA GLU A 104 2.82 -17.32 -10.86
C GLU A 104 3.90 -17.10 -11.92
N GLY A 105 4.84 -18.05 -12.03
CA GLY A 105 6.01 -17.92 -12.92
C GLY A 105 7.22 -17.16 -12.34
N MET A 106 7.13 -16.61 -11.11
CA MET A 106 8.24 -15.91 -10.44
C MET A 106 8.42 -16.41 -9.02
N SER A 107 9.17 -17.49 -8.83
CA SER A 107 9.33 -18.19 -7.55
C SER A 107 9.88 -17.36 -6.38
N ASN A 108 10.55 -16.24 -6.67
CA ASN A 108 11.17 -15.36 -5.66
C ASN A 108 10.44 -14.03 -5.42
N VAL A 109 9.30 -13.79 -6.09
CA VAL A 109 8.53 -12.55 -5.92
C VAL A 109 7.31 -12.82 -5.05
N LYS A 110 7.35 -12.29 -3.82
CA LYS A 110 6.19 -12.29 -2.90
C LYS A 110 5.49 -10.95 -2.98
N LEU A 111 4.21 -10.96 -3.31
CA LEU A 111 3.34 -9.79 -3.20
C LEU A 111 2.54 -9.87 -1.91
N SER A 112 2.33 -8.71 -1.28
CA SER A 112 1.48 -8.56 -0.11
C SER A 112 0.32 -7.63 -0.45
N ASN A 113 -0.91 -8.11 -0.32
CA ASN A 113 -2.10 -7.31 -0.55
C ASN A 113 -2.94 -7.23 0.73
N SER A 114 -3.26 -6.01 1.14
CA SER A 114 -4.10 -5.74 2.33
C SER A 114 -5.60 -5.92 2.08
N GLY A 115 -5.97 -6.28 0.87
CA GLY A 115 -7.32 -6.50 0.41
C GLY A 115 -7.31 -7.40 -0.82
N ILE A 116 -8.21 -7.14 -1.76
CA ILE A 116 -8.29 -7.84 -3.05
C ILE A 116 -8.34 -6.81 -4.18
N ASN A 117 -7.86 -7.18 -5.36
CA ASN A 117 -8.08 -6.39 -6.57
C ASN A 117 -9.13 -7.07 -7.45
N ILE A 118 -10.13 -6.31 -7.85
CA ILE A 118 -11.22 -6.77 -8.69
C ILE A 118 -11.11 -6.08 -10.04
N LYS A 119 -11.00 -6.85 -11.11
CA LYS A 119 -10.95 -6.38 -12.49
C LYS A 119 -12.34 -6.45 -13.10
N GLY A 120 -12.89 -5.31 -13.42
CA GLY A 120 -14.16 -5.14 -14.16
C GLY A 120 -13.96 -4.38 -15.47
N ALA A 121 -15.05 -3.87 -16.01
CA ALA A 121 -15.02 -2.98 -17.18
C ALA A 121 -14.40 -1.62 -16.83
N ALA A 122 -13.75 -0.98 -17.81
CA ALA A 122 -13.30 0.40 -17.73
C ALA A 122 -14.49 1.33 -17.39
N GLY A 123 -14.31 2.23 -16.41
CA GLY A 123 -15.40 3.09 -15.95
C GLY A 123 -16.52 2.38 -15.19
N GLY A 124 -16.33 1.11 -14.82
CA GLY A 124 -17.32 0.30 -14.12
C GLY A 124 -17.77 0.94 -12.80
N ALA A 125 -19.06 0.83 -12.49
CA ALA A 125 -19.66 1.39 -11.27
C ALA A 125 -19.23 0.59 -10.03
N VAL A 126 -18.71 1.29 -9.03
CA VAL A 126 -18.35 0.74 -7.74
C VAL A 126 -19.50 0.97 -6.76
N LYS A 127 -19.92 -0.10 -6.09
CA LYS A 127 -21.10 -0.10 -5.21
C LYS A 127 -20.72 -0.47 -3.79
N SER A 128 -21.44 0.12 -2.82
CA SER A 128 -21.30 -0.27 -1.41
C SER A 128 -21.76 -1.71 -1.20
N VAL A 129 -20.93 -2.52 -0.53
CA VAL A 129 -21.26 -3.92 -0.24
C VAL A 129 -22.32 -4.08 0.85
N PHE A 130 -22.52 -3.03 1.66
CA PHE A 130 -23.49 -3.02 2.76
C PHE A 130 -23.93 -1.60 3.08
N LYS A 131 -25.07 -1.45 3.76
CA LYS A 131 -25.51 -0.16 4.29
C LYS A 131 -24.51 0.41 5.29
N GLY A 132 -24.32 1.73 5.30
CA GLY A 132 -23.36 2.37 6.21
C GLY A 132 -23.30 3.87 6.00
N GLU A 133 -22.22 4.48 6.47
CA GLU A 133 -21.95 5.91 6.33
C GLU A 133 -20.57 6.11 5.73
N VAL A 134 -20.46 7.03 4.77
CA VAL A 134 -19.17 7.41 4.18
C VAL A 134 -18.35 8.16 5.22
N SER A 135 -17.37 7.48 5.79
CA SER A 135 -16.52 8.02 6.86
C SER A 135 -15.41 8.93 6.34
N SER A 136 -14.89 8.65 5.15
CA SER A 136 -13.81 9.46 4.56
C SER A 136 -13.76 9.35 3.04
N ILE A 137 -13.32 10.43 2.40
CA ILE A 137 -13.00 10.49 0.96
C ILE A 137 -11.72 11.28 0.82
N PHE A 138 -10.71 10.71 0.16
CA PHE A 138 -9.42 11.38 -0.06
C PHE A 138 -8.76 10.92 -1.35
N GLY A 139 -7.85 11.74 -1.87
CA GLY A 139 -7.01 11.40 -3.02
C GLY A 139 -5.76 10.64 -2.60
N TYR A 140 -5.39 9.60 -3.34
CA TYR A 140 -4.15 8.86 -3.15
C TYR A 140 -3.62 8.35 -4.49
N GLY A 141 -2.35 8.65 -4.81
CA GLY A 141 -1.70 8.17 -6.04
C GLY A 141 -2.41 8.59 -7.34
N GLY A 142 -3.05 9.77 -7.38
CA GLY A 142 -3.80 10.26 -8.56
C GLY A 142 -5.19 9.64 -8.72
N THR A 143 -5.64 8.83 -7.78
CA THR A 143 -6.97 8.22 -7.72
C THR A 143 -7.68 8.59 -6.42
N MET A 144 -8.97 8.27 -6.30
CA MET A 144 -9.78 8.55 -5.12
C MET A 144 -10.00 7.28 -4.31
N VAL A 145 -10.10 7.47 -3.00
CA VAL A 145 -10.45 6.43 -2.03
C VAL A 145 -11.71 6.85 -1.29
N VAL A 146 -12.66 5.93 -1.18
CA VAL A 146 -13.87 6.07 -0.38
C VAL A 146 -13.85 5.02 0.72
N MET A 147 -14.10 5.43 1.96
CA MET A 147 -14.25 4.55 3.10
C MET A 147 -15.69 4.60 3.60
N VAL A 148 -16.30 3.44 3.80
CA VAL A 148 -17.66 3.31 4.34
C VAL A 148 -17.60 2.57 5.68
N ARG A 149 -18.18 3.17 6.71
CA ARG A 149 -18.28 2.60 8.06
C ARG A 149 -19.58 1.82 8.22
N HIS A 150 -19.49 0.67 8.87
CA HIS A 150 -20.58 -0.24 9.19
C HIS A 150 -20.50 -0.65 10.67
N GLY A 151 -20.59 0.32 11.57
CA GLY A 151 -20.26 0.15 12.99
C GLY A 151 -18.75 0.00 13.18
N ALA A 152 -18.30 -1.10 13.79
CA ALA A 152 -16.87 -1.42 13.96
C ALA A 152 -16.18 -1.89 12.67
N TYR A 153 -16.93 -2.15 11.59
CA TYR A 153 -16.34 -2.54 10.31
C TYR A 153 -16.18 -1.36 9.37
N ILE A 154 -15.13 -1.40 8.55
CA ILE A 154 -14.85 -0.41 7.53
C ILE A 154 -14.54 -1.12 6.22
N THR A 155 -15.22 -0.72 5.14
CA THR A 155 -14.86 -1.12 3.78
C THR A 155 -14.18 0.02 3.06
N VAL A 156 -13.09 -0.29 2.35
CA VAL A 156 -12.26 0.67 1.62
C VAL A 156 -12.34 0.37 0.14
N TYR A 157 -12.71 1.39 -0.64
CA TYR A 157 -12.82 1.34 -2.09
C TYR A 157 -11.77 2.29 -2.66
N ALA A 158 -10.67 1.77 -3.15
CA ALA A 158 -9.56 2.55 -3.70
C ALA A 158 -9.42 2.35 -5.21
N ASN A 159 -8.66 3.22 -5.85
CA ASN A 159 -8.48 3.29 -7.30
C ASN A 159 -9.75 3.74 -8.04
N LEU A 160 -10.52 4.66 -7.42
CA LEU A 160 -11.66 5.28 -8.06
C LEU A 160 -11.22 6.46 -8.94
N ARG A 161 -11.80 6.59 -10.12
CA ARG A 161 -11.61 7.75 -10.99
C ARG A 161 -12.53 8.90 -10.61
N ASN A 162 -13.78 8.59 -10.33
CA ASN A 162 -14.81 9.55 -9.90
C ASN A 162 -15.50 9.04 -8.64
N VAL A 163 -15.96 9.96 -7.81
CA VAL A 163 -16.72 9.70 -6.59
C VAL A 163 -18.09 10.38 -6.72
N SER A 164 -19.16 9.64 -6.41
CA SER A 164 -20.56 10.08 -6.51
C SER A 164 -21.23 10.32 -5.17
N VAL A 165 -20.45 10.22 -4.08
CA VAL A 165 -20.92 10.40 -2.70
C VAL A 165 -20.09 11.46 -1.99
N ARG A 166 -20.53 11.90 -0.82
CA ARG A 166 -19.82 12.85 0.05
C ARG A 166 -19.59 12.25 1.43
N GLN A 167 -18.61 12.76 2.14
CA GLN A 167 -18.34 12.37 3.54
C GLN A 167 -19.56 12.67 4.42
N GLY A 168 -19.85 11.76 5.37
CA GLY A 168 -21.03 11.80 6.24
C GLY A 168 -22.32 11.31 5.56
N GLN A 169 -22.29 10.97 4.27
CA GLN A 169 -23.48 10.48 3.57
C GLN A 169 -23.78 9.03 3.98
N LYS A 170 -25.03 8.76 4.36
CA LYS A 170 -25.54 7.39 4.53
C LYS A 170 -25.77 6.75 3.15
N VAL A 171 -25.30 5.51 3.01
CA VAL A 171 -25.41 4.73 1.79
C VAL A 171 -26.07 3.39 2.05
N GLY A 172 -26.84 2.92 1.09
CA GLY A 172 -27.46 1.59 1.12
C GLY A 172 -26.58 0.52 0.48
N THR A 173 -26.89 -0.75 0.74
CA THR A 173 -26.27 -1.87 0.02
C THR A 173 -26.56 -1.75 -1.48
N GLY A 174 -25.52 -1.88 -2.31
CA GLY A 174 -25.62 -1.76 -3.76
C GLY A 174 -25.65 -0.31 -4.28
N GLN A 175 -25.62 0.69 -3.42
CA GLN A 175 -25.57 2.10 -3.83
C GLN A 175 -24.24 2.42 -4.47
N THR A 176 -24.24 3.14 -5.59
CA THR A 176 -23.03 3.56 -6.30
C THR A 176 -22.26 4.58 -5.48
N LEU A 177 -20.97 4.32 -5.31
CA LEU A 177 -20.01 5.20 -4.61
C LEU A 177 -19.17 6.02 -5.60
N GLY A 178 -18.98 5.50 -6.81
CA GLY A 178 -18.14 6.10 -7.84
C GLY A 178 -17.89 5.13 -8.99
N THR A 179 -16.82 5.39 -9.75
CA THR A 179 -16.41 4.55 -10.89
C THR A 179 -14.91 4.29 -10.85
N VAL A 180 -14.48 3.12 -11.33
CA VAL A 180 -13.06 2.84 -11.58
C VAL A 180 -12.54 3.57 -12.81
N GLY A 181 -11.22 3.65 -12.95
CA GLY A 181 -10.55 4.24 -14.11
C GLY A 181 -10.64 3.39 -15.39
N SER A 182 -9.82 3.76 -16.37
CA SER A 182 -9.69 3.05 -17.66
C SER A 182 -9.03 1.67 -17.48
N ASP A 183 -8.28 1.48 -16.40
CA ASP A 183 -7.71 0.18 -16.02
C ASP A 183 -8.78 -0.80 -15.53
N GLY A 184 -9.99 -0.34 -15.18
CA GLY A 184 -11.10 -1.16 -14.70
C GLY A 184 -10.77 -1.92 -13.39
N VAL A 185 -9.81 -1.50 -12.59
CA VAL A 185 -9.39 -2.19 -11.37
C VAL A 185 -9.88 -1.46 -10.13
N LEU A 186 -10.57 -2.17 -9.25
CA LEU A 186 -10.92 -1.72 -7.90
C LEU A 186 -10.01 -2.43 -6.90
N GLN A 187 -9.36 -1.69 -6.02
CA GLN A 187 -8.76 -2.24 -4.82
C GLN A 187 -9.79 -2.16 -3.69
N PHE A 188 -10.17 -3.32 -3.16
CA PHE A 188 -11.17 -3.45 -2.11
C PHE A 188 -10.56 -4.02 -0.84
N GLN A 189 -10.78 -3.37 0.30
CA GLN A 189 -10.31 -3.85 1.60
C GLN A 189 -11.48 -3.90 2.59
N LEU A 190 -11.41 -4.85 3.49
CA LEU A 190 -12.29 -4.97 4.64
C LEU A 190 -11.47 -4.93 5.93
N ARG A 191 -11.91 -4.11 6.89
CA ARG A 191 -11.27 -3.99 8.20
C ARG A 191 -12.30 -4.13 9.30
N LYS A 192 -11.88 -4.64 10.43
CA LYS A 192 -12.59 -4.48 11.71
C LYS A 192 -11.64 -3.78 12.66
N GLU A 193 -11.99 -2.56 13.05
CA GLU A 193 -11.07 -1.68 13.78
C GLU A 193 -9.74 -1.53 13.02
N THR A 194 -8.61 -1.93 13.62
CA THR A 194 -7.29 -1.93 12.99
C THR A 194 -6.97 -3.20 12.20
N ALA A 195 -7.72 -4.29 12.44
CA ALA A 195 -7.47 -5.59 11.83
C ALA A 195 -7.93 -5.64 10.38
N LYS A 196 -7.02 -6.00 9.46
CA LYS A 196 -7.34 -6.28 8.06
C LYS A 196 -7.93 -7.69 7.96
N LEU A 197 -9.09 -7.80 7.34
CA LEU A 197 -9.79 -9.06 7.14
C LEU A 197 -9.70 -9.49 5.68
N ASN A 198 -9.71 -10.80 5.43
CA ASN A 198 -9.79 -11.32 4.06
C ASN A 198 -11.19 -11.06 3.46
N PRO A 199 -11.33 -10.16 2.46
CA PRO A 199 -12.63 -9.83 1.89
C PRO A 199 -13.30 -11.00 1.16
N GLU A 200 -12.52 -11.94 0.62
CA GLU A 200 -13.03 -13.08 -0.15
C GLU A 200 -13.96 -13.97 0.69
N SER A 201 -13.71 -14.07 1.99
CA SER A 201 -14.57 -14.84 2.89
C SER A 201 -15.91 -14.15 3.21
N TRP A 202 -16.13 -12.92 2.77
CA TRP A 202 -17.32 -12.11 3.02
C TRP A 202 -18.19 -11.91 1.79
N LEU A 203 -17.56 -11.92 0.61
CA LEU A 203 -18.22 -11.73 -0.68
C LEU A 203 -18.84 -13.03 -1.21
N ARG A 204 -19.80 -12.89 -2.12
CA ARG A 204 -20.43 -13.98 -2.85
C ARG A 204 -20.37 -13.75 -4.36
#